data_4bbad0fa8fc159eff449919c92449965
#
_entry.id   4bbad0fa8fc159eff449919c92449965
#
_cell.length_a   1.000
_cell.length_b   1.000
_cell.length_c   1.000
_cell.angle_alpha   90.00
_cell.angle_beta   90.00
_cell.angle_gamma   90.00
#
_symmetry.space_group_name_H-M   'P 1'
#
loop_
_entity.id
_entity.type
_entity.pdbx_description
1 polymer ?
#
loop_
_entity_poly.entity_id
_entity_poly.type
_entity_poly.pdbx_seq_one_letter_code
_entity_poly.pdbx_strand_id
1 'polypeptide(L)'
;MVLKVDLTLDCVRAAEQAVFWKLALGYEDEPPPAPFATREQWAASFGPPEDDEGDGAWLHDPAGVGPRLSLLEVPEPKVAKNRLHLDVRVPGGWAGVRAKVAELVQAGAVVLATFGEHHVVMADPEGNEFCVAHAK
;
A
#
# COMPACT_ATOMS: atom_id res chain seq x y z
N MET A 1 -13.11 -4.92 23.60
CA MET A 1 -11.71 -4.82 23.18
C MET A 1 -11.62 -4.37 21.73
N VAL A 2 -10.59 -3.62 21.38
CA VAL A 2 -10.34 -3.20 19.99
C VAL A 2 -9.58 -4.32 19.29
N LEU A 3 -10.02 -4.67 18.08
CA LEU A 3 -9.36 -5.70 17.28
C LEU A 3 -8.34 -5.06 16.34
N LYS A 4 -7.25 -5.78 16.11
CA LYS A 4 -6.25 -5.39 15.12
C LYS A 4 -6.79 -5.62 13.71
N VAL A 5 -6.49 -4.70 12.79
CA VAL A 5 -6.91 -4.79 11.40
C VAL A 5 -5.67 -4.83 10.52
N ASP A 6 -5.64 -5.77 9.58
CA ASP A 6 -4.68 -5.79 8.49
C ASP A 6 -5.39 -5.37 7.21
N LEU A 7 -4.64 -4.81 6.27
CA LEU A 7 -5.17 -4.32 4.99
C LEU A 7 -4.69 -5.23 3.87
N THR A 8 -5.55 -5.46 2.90
CA THR A 8 -5.20 -6.13 1.66
C THR A 8 -5.67 -5.28 0.48
N LEU A 9 -4.76 -4.99 -0.42
CA LEU A 9 -5.03 -4.26 -1.65
C LEU A 9 -4.84 -5.21 -2.83
N ASP A 10 -5.90 -5.47 -3.57
CA ASP A 10 -5.83 -6.23 -4.81
C ASP A 10 -5.18 -5.38 -5.90
N CYS A 11 -4.35 -6.00 -6.72
CA CYS A 11 -3.56 -5.29 -7.71
C CYS A 11 -3.30 -6.15 -8.95
N VAL A 12 -2.72 -5.53 -9.97
CA VAL A 12 -2.27 -6.21 -11.18
C VAL A 12 -0.82 -6.68 -11.03
N ARG A 13 0.05 -5.85 -10.42
CA ARG A 13 1.48 -6.11 -10.28
C ARG A 13 1.94 -5.84 -8.86
N ALA A 14 1.97 -6.89 -8.06
CA ALA A 14 2.28 -6.77 -6.63
C ALA A 14 3.68 -6.21 -6.37
N ALA A 15 4.69 -6.62 -7.12
CA ALA A 15 6.06 -6.14 -6.90
C ALA A 15 6.19 -4.64 -7.13
N GLU A 16 5.59 -4.10 -8.18
CA GLU A 16 5.62 -2.66 -8.48
C GLU A 16 4.80 -1.86 -7.48
N GLN A 17 3.63 -2.35 -7.10
CA GLN A 17 2.79 -1.74 -6.08
C GLN A 17 3.49 -1.73 -4.73
N ALA A 18 4.24 -2.78 -4.40
CA ALA A 18 5.01 -2.83 -3.16
C ALA A 18 6.09 -1.74 -3.11
N VAL A 19 6.79 -1.49 -4.21
CA VAL A 19 7.79 -0.40 -4.26
C VAL A 19 7.14 0.94 -3.96
N PHE A 20 5.99 1.21 -4.60
CA PHE A 20 5.25 2.45 -4.38
C PHE A 20 4.78 2.59 -2.92
N TRP A 21 4.10 1.57 -2.40
CA TRP A 21 3.49 1.67 -1.06
C TRP A 21 4.51 1.62 0.07
N LYS A 22 5.68 0.98 -0.12
CA LYS A 22 6.80 1.11 0.82
C LYS A 22 7.26 2.58 0.91
N LEU A 23 7.40 3.24 -0.23
CA LEU A 23 7.77 4.65 -0.26
C LEU A 23 6.68 5.53 0.37
N ALA A 24 5.42 5.29 0.02
CA ALA A 24 4.29 6.09 0.49
C ALA A 24 4.14 6.05 2.01
N LEU A 25 4.33 4.88 2.61
CA LEU A 25 4.06 4.64 4.03
C LEU A 25 5.33 4.60 4.90
N GLY A 26 6.51 4.47 4.30
CA GLY A 26 7.73 4.18 5.06
C GLY A 26 7.78 2.74 5.53
N TYR A 27 7.07 1.85 4.86
CA TYR A 27 7.01 0.43 5.20
C TYR A 27 8.17 -0.33 4.60
N GLU A 28 8.37 -1.53 5.12
CA GLU A 28 9.39 -2.47 4.66
C GLU A 28 8.73 -3.80 4.28
N ASP A 29 9.46 -4.62 3.53
CA ASP A 29 9.00 -5.97 3.25
C ASP A 29 8.89 -6.75 4.57
N GLU A 30 7.74 -7.37 4.80
CA GLU A 30 7.53 -8.19 5.98
C GLU A 30 8.33 -9.49 5.85
N PRO A 31 9.12 -9.87 6.87
CA PRO A 31 9.81 -11.16 6.85
C PRO A 31 8.79 -12.29 6.87
N PRO A 32 9.10 -13.46 6.27
CA PRO A 32 8.22 -14.61 6.36
C PRO A 32 8.04 -15.03 7.82
N PRO A 33 6.88 -15.58 8.20
CA PRO A 33 6.68 -16.04 9.57
C PRO A 33 7.61 -17.21 9.91
N ALA A 34 8.06 -17.28 11.16
CA ALA A 34 8.85 -18.40 11.64
C ALA A 34 8.04 -19.73 11.46
N PRO A 35 8.68 -20.86 11.14
CA PRO A 35 10.12 -21.08 11.05
C PRO A 35 10.72 -20.89 9.64
N PHE A 36 9.97 -20.29 8.72
CA PHE A 36 10.40 -20.17 7.33
C PHE A 36 11.48 -19.10 7.16
N ALA A 37 12.52 -19.42 6.35
CA ALA A 37 13.58 -18.49 6.03
C ALA A 37 13.22 -17.59 4.83
N THR A 38 12.34 -18.07 3.93
CA THR A 38 11.93 -17.34 2.72
C THR A 38 10.42 -17.39 2.53
N ARG A 39 9.89 -16.42 1.77
CA ARG A 39 8.48 -16.41 1.39
C ARG A 39 8.11 -17.61 0.51
N GLU A 40 9.02 -18.05 -0.34
CA GLU A 40 8.81 -19.21 -1.19
C GLU A 40 8.60 -20.48 -0.34
N GLN A 41 9.39 -20.65 0.71
CA GLN A 41 9.22 -21.76 1.65
C GLN A 41 7.87 -21.69 2.37
N TRP A 42 7.50 -20.50 2.81
CA TRP A 42 6.22 -20.29 3.47
C TRP A 42 5.04 -20.59 2.53
N ALA A 43 5.08 -20.06 1.32
CA ALA A 43 4.04 -20.31 0.32
C ALA A 43 3.92 -21.78 -0.04
N ALA A 44 5.06 -22.49 -0.17
CA ALA A 44 5.06 -23.92 -0.47
C ALA A 44 4.41 -24.76 0.63
N SER A 45 4.35 -24.27 1.86
CA SER A 45 3.72 -24.99 2.98
C SER A 45 2.20 -25.14 2.81
N PHE A 46 1.56 -24.34 1.95
CA PHE A 46 0.13 -24.42 1.65
C PHE A 46 -0.19 -25.41 0.52
N GLY A 47 0.83 -26.05 -0.06
CA GLY A 47 0.68 -26.93 -1.21
C GLY A 47 0.83 -26.15 -2.53
N PRO A 48 0.62 -26.83 -3.69
CA PRO A 48 0.75 -26.17 -4.98
C PRO A 48 -0.31 -25.06 -5.12
N PRO A 49 0.04 -23.92 -5.77
CA PRO A 49 -0.91 -22.85 -6.01
C PRO A 49 -2.04 -23.29 -6.94
N GLU A 50 -3.22 -22.73 -6.76
CA GLU A 50 -4.31 -22.90 -7.72
C GLU A 50 -4.00 -22.08 -8.99
N ASP A 51 -4.57 -22.50 -10.13
CA ASP A 51 -4.24 -21.95 -11.44
C ASP A 51 -4.51 -20.43 -11.57
N ASP A 52 -5.40 -19.88 -10.76
CA ASP A 52 -5.77 -18.47 -10.77
C ASP A 52 -5.14 -17.65 -9.64
N GLU A 53 -4.28 -18.24 -8.83
CA GLU A 53 -3.56 -17.50 -7.80
C GLU A 53 -2.41 -16.70 -8.41
N GLY A 54 -2.45 -15.38 -8.21
CA GLY A 54 -1.35 -14.49 -8.58
C GLY A 54 -0.31 -14.36 -7.49
N ASP A 55 0.75 -13.62 -7.80
CA ASP A 55 1.78 -13.27 -6.82
C ASP A 55 1.24 -12.30 -5.77
N GLY A 56 1.99 -12.18 -4.68
CA GLY A 56 1.70 -11.25 -3.61
C GLY A 56 2.96 -10.58 -3.09
N ALA A 57 2.75 -9.52 -2.33
CA ALA A 57 3.80 -8.85 -1.57
C ALA A 57 3.22 -8.47 -0.21
N TRP A 58 4.05 -8.52 0.82
CA TRP A 58 3.62 -8.28 2.19
C TRP A 58 4.49 -7.21 2.81
N LEU A 59 3.85 -6.11 3.21
CA LEU A 59 4.51 -4.94 3.78
C LEU A 59 4.10 -4.77 5.23
N HIS A 60 5.02 -4.25 6.05
CA HIS A 60 4.71 -3.94 7.43
C HIS A 60 5.41 -2.66 7.89
N ASP A 61 4.84 -2.05 8.91
CA ASP A 61 5.49 -1.01 9.69
C ASP A 61 6.59 -1.66 10.54
N PRO A 62 7.87 -1.33 10.35
CA PRO A 62 8.94 -1.94 11.14
C PRO A 62 8.82 -1.67 12.64
N ALA A 63 8.11 -0.61 13.05
CA ALA A 63 7.81 -0.34 14.45
C ALA A 63 6.60 -1.13 14.99
N GLY A 64 5.85 -1.81 14.11
CA GLY A 64 4.70 -2.62 14.51
C GLY A 64 3.46 -1.84 14.94
N VAL A 65 3.38 -0.54 14.65
CA VAL A 65 2.26 0.33 15.07
C VAL A 65 1.17 0.38 14.00
N GLY A 66 1.54 0.56 12.73
CA GLY A 66 0.58 0.60 11.63
C GLY A 66 0.11 -0.79 11.20
N PRO A 67 -1.01 -0.88 10.47
CA PRO A 67 -1.51 -2.15 9.97
C PRO A 67 -0.58 -2.75 8.91
N ARG A 68 -0.54 -4.09 8.82
CA ARG A 68 0.10 -4.75 7.68
C ARG A 68 -0.65 -4.40 6.41
N LEU A 69 0.08 -4.34 5.29
CA LEU A 69 -0.50 -4.16 3.97
C LEU A 69 -0.04 -5.31 3.07
N SER A 70 -0.98 -6.16 2.69
CA SER A 70 -0.76 -7.20 1.71
C SER A 70 -1.19 -6.69 0.34
N LEU A 71 -0.41 -7.02 -0.69
CA LEU A 71 -0.72 -6.73 -2.08
C LEU A 71 -0.91 -8.06 -2.78
N LEU A 72 -2.10 -8.31 -3.34
CA LEU A 72 -2.41 -9.58 -3.98
C LEU A 72 -2.79 -9.35 -5.45
N GLU A 73 -2.14 -10.10 -6.34
CA GLU A 73 -2.49 -10.05 -7.75
C GLU A 73 -3.80 -10.76 -7.99
N VAL A 74 -4.71 -10.08 -8.68
CA VAL A 74 -6.03 -10.59 -9.02
C VAL A 74 -6.30 -10.37 -10.50
N PRO A 75 -7.14 -11.20 -11.14
CA PRO A 75 -7.46 -11.04 -12.55
C PRO A 75 -8.40 -9.85 -12.84
N GLU A 76 -9.17 -9.41 -11.85
CA GLU A 76 -10.14 -8.33 -12.03
C GLU A 76 -9.42 -6.97 -12.10
N PRO A 77 -9.63 -6.19 -13.18
CA PRO A 77 -9.05 -4.86 -13.25
C PRO A 77 -9.77 -3.87 -12.35
N LYS A 78 -9.08 -2.78 -12.00
CA LYS A 78 -9.68 -1.64 -11.31
C LYS A 78 -10.60 -0.90 -12.28
N VAL A 79 -11.91 -0.88 -12.02
CA VAL A 79 -12.91 -0.24 -12.90
C VAL A 79 -13.75 0.83 -12.21
N ALA A 80 -13.89 0.79 -10.90
CA ALA A 80 -14.70 1.72 -10.14
C ALA A 80 -13.87 2.44 -9.09
N LYS A 81 -14.38 3.60 -8.61
CA LYS A 81 -13.71 4.32 -7.52
C LYS A 81 -13.63 3.43 -6.28
N ASN A 82 -12.48 3.46 -5.58
CA ASN A 82 -12.31 2.78 -4.30
C ASN A 82 -13.37 3.28 -3.31
N ARG A 83 -14.04 2.35 -2.64
CA ARG A 83 -14.99 2.69 -1.57
C ARG A 83 -14.28 2.87 -0.23
N LEU A 84 -13.17 2.18 -0.02
CA LEU A 84 -12.26 2.37 1.10
C LEU A 84 -10.96 2.97 0.56
N HIS A 85 -10.52 4.10 1.09
CA HIS A 85 -9.25 4.70 0.70
C HIS A 85 -8.40 5.01 1.93
N LEU A 86 -7.09 4.97 1.74
CA LEU A 86 -6.13 5.28 2.79
C LEU A 86 -5.86 6.78 2.83
N ASP A 87 -5.75 7.34 4.03
CA ASP A 87 -5.31 8.72 4.24
C ASP A 87 -3.90 8.67 4.83
N VAL A 88 -2.91 9.01 4.02
CA VAL A 88 -1.51 9.04 4.43
C VAL A 88 -1.24 10.35 5.15
N ARG A 89 -0.91 10.26 6.44
CA ARG A 89 -0.69 11.44 7.29
C ARG A 89 0.81 11.73 7.38
N VAL A 90 1.22 12.91 6.94
CA VAL A 90 2.65 13.28 6.90
C VAL A 90 2.93 14.45 7.84
N PRO A 91 4.13 14.48 8.47
CA PRO A 91 4.53 15.61 9.32
C PRO A 91 4.93 16.82 8.47
N GLY A 92 5.08 17.97 9.13
CA GLY A 92 5.59 19.19 8.49
C GLY A 92 4.52 20.11 7.90
N GLY A 93 3.26 19.94 8.27
CA GLY A 93 2.16 20.79 7.82
C GLY A 93 1.93 20.68 6.32
N TRP A 94 1.42 21.74 5.71
CA TRP A 94 1.15 21.74 4.28
C TRP A 94 2.40 21.60 3.41
N ALA A 95 3.52 22.18 3.84
CA ALA A 95 4.80 22.00 3.14
C ALA A 95 5.22 20.54 3.10
N GLY A 96 5.00 19.80 4.19
CA GLY A 96 5.24 18.36 4.25
C GLY A 96 4.35 17.57 3.29
N VAL A 97 3.07 17.94 3.21
CA VAL A 97 2.13 17.34 2.26
C VAL A 97 2.61 17.55 0.82
N ARG A 98 2.97 18.78 0.46
CA ARG A 98 3.45 19.09 -0.90
C ARG A 98 4.72 18.33 -1.25
N ALA A 99 5.66 18.23 -0.31
CA ALA A 99 6.89 17.46 -0.52
C ALA A 99 6.61 15.99 -0.76
N LYS A 100 5.72 15.40 0.03
CA LYS A 100 5.32 13.99 -0.13
C LYS A 100 4.59 13.76 -1.45
N VAL A 101 3.67 14.65 -1.83
CA VAL A 101 2.97 14.55 -3.11
C VAL A 101 3.97 14.56 -4.28
N ALA A 102 4.95 15.46 -4.26
CA ALA A 102 5.99 15.50 -5.30
C ALA A 102 6.77 14.19 -5.39
N GLU A 103 7.14 13.62 -4.24
CA GLU A 103 7.84 12.34 -4.16
C GLU A 103 6.99 11.20 -4.75
N LEU A 104 5.71 11.16 -4.42
CA LEU A 104 4.80 10.12 -4.90
C LEU A 104 4.51 10.25 -6.40
N VAL A 105 4.42 11.47 -6.93
CA VAL A 105 4.29 11.69 -8.38
C VAL A 105 5.51 11.15 -9.12
N GLN A 106 6.71 11.35 -8.60
CA GLN A 106 7.93 10.76 -9.17
C GLN A 106 7.90 9.23 -9.16
N ALA A 107 7.18 8.65 -8.20
CA ALA A 107 7.04 7.19 -8.07
C ALA A 107 5.86 6.62 -8.86
N GLY A 108 5.13 7.44 -9.62
CA GLY A 108 4.07 6.97 -10.51
C GLY A 108 2.65 7.32 -10.09
N ALA A 109 2.45 8.05 -8.98
CA ALA A 109 1.13 8.51 -8.59
C ALA A 109 0.69 9.73 -9.41
N VAL A 110 -0.61 9.98 -9.43
CA VAL A 110 -1.23 11.10 -10.14
C VAL A 110 -2.04 11.91 -9.14
N VAL A 111 -1.93 13.25 -9.21
CA VAL A 111 -2.80 14.14 -8.44
C VAL A 111 -4.16 14.21 -9.12
N LEU A 112 -5.23 13.92 -8.38
CA LEU A 112 -6.60 14.00 -8.87
C LEU A 112 -7.27 15.30 -8.47
N ALA A 113 -7.07 15.76 -7.23
CA ALA A 113 -7.66 16.99 -6.72
C ALA A 113 -6.89 17.48 -5.50
N THR A 114 -6.91 18.80 -5.31
CA THR A 114 -6.32 19.47 -4.13
C THR A 114 -7.41 20.28 -3.43
N PHE A 115 -7.55 20.07 -2.13
CA PHE A 115 -8.58 20.73 -1.33
C PHE A 115 -7.94 21.70 -0.34
N GLY A 116 -7.76 22.96 -0.77
CA GLY A 116 -7.12 24.01 0.03
C GLY A 116 -5.73 23.60 0.48
N GLU A 117 -5.38 23.94 1.72
CA GLU A 117 -4.18 23.44 2.41
C GLU A 117 -4.52 22.30 3.37
N HIS A 118 -5.53 21.50 3.03
CA HIS A 118 -6.04 20.43 3.88
C HIS A 118 -5.54 19.06 3.44
N HIS A 119 -5.82 18.67 2.19
CA HIS A 119 -5.40 17.37 1.67
C HIS A 119 -5.35 17.34 0.15
N VAL A 120 -4.65 16.33 -0.37
CA VAL A 120 -4.56 16.06 -1.80
C VAL A 120 -5.08 14.65 -2.06
N VAL A 121 -6.01 14.53 -3.01
CA VAL A 121 -6.49 13.23 -3.48
C VAL A 121 -5.60 12.78 -4.63
N MET A 122 -5.08 11.58 -4.54
CA MET A 122 -4.17 11.00 -5.53
C MET A 122 -4.67 9.64 -6.01
N ALA A 123 -4.13 9.19 -7.12
CA ALA A 123 -4.24 7.81 -7.56
C ALA A 123 -2.86 7.16 -7.50
N ASP A 124 -2.78 5.92 -7.00
CA ASP A 124 -1.56 5.16 -7.03
C ASP A 124 -1.24 4.69 -8.47
N PRO A 125 -0.10 4.02 -8.73
CA PRO A 125 0.26 3.63 -10.10
C PRO A 125 -0.77 2.77 -10.83
N GLU A 126 -1.67 2.12 -10.10
CA GLU A 126 -2.76 1.31 -10.70
C GLU A 126 -4.12 2.01 -10.65
N GLY A 127 -4.16 3.29 -10.26
CA GLY A 127 -5.39 4.08 -10.25
C GLY A 127 -6.18 4.02 -8.96
N ASN A 128 -5.67 3.41 -7.90
CA ASN A 128 -6.38 3.36 -6.62
C ASN A 128 -6.32 4.73 -5.93
N GLU A 129 -7.47 5.27 -5.57
CA GLU A 129 -7.57 6.60 -4.93
C GLU A 129 -7.15 6.52 -3.46
N PHE A 130 -6.34 7.47 -3.06
CA PHE A 130 -5.90 7.69 -1.68
C PHE A 130 -5.67 9.17 -1.43
N CYS A 131 -5.50 9.56 -0.18
CA CYS A 131 -5.26 10.95 0.18
C CYS A 131 -3.91 11.13 0.87
N VAL A 132 -3.32 12.29 0.72
CA VAL A 132 -2.18 12.75 1.51
C VAL A 132 -2.62 13.98 2.28
N ALA A 133 -2.44 13.95 3.60
CA ALA A 133 -2.84 15.05 4.50
C ALA A 133 -1.78 15.21 5.60
N HIS A 134 -1.77 16.35 6.24
CA HIS A 134 -0.83 16.55 7.35
C HIS A 134 -1.25 15.74 8.59
N ALA A 135 -0.26 15.33 9.38
CA ALA A 135 -0.49 14.67 10.64
C ALA A 135 -1.20 15.61 11.63
N LYS A 136 -2.08 15.05 12.42
CA LYS A 136 -2.80 15.79 13.45
C LYS A 136 -1.98 15.94 14.71
#